data_55e264b4ff4efded7a93ed0eb5235732
#
_entry.id   55e264b4ff4efded7a93ed0eb5235732
#
_cell.length_a   1.000
_cell.length_b   1.000
_cell.length_c   1.000
_cell.angle_alpha   90.00
_cell.angle_beta   90.00
_cell.angle_gamma   90.00
#
_symmetry.space_group_name_H-M   'P 1'
#
loop_
_entity.id
_entity.type
_entity.pdbx_description
1 polymer ?
#
loop_
_entity_poly.entity_id
_entity_poly.type
_entity_poly.pdbx_seq_one_letter_code
_entity_poly.pdbx_strand_id
1 'polypeptide(L)'
;MLFSLLGFLLGGLLFHALPGYAAEEPGIRWNEDRIVALGQAVAPSGAASSGSARLLARRGAVMDLQRNLLEYVQGVRVDAKTTMENYMAHDEVRTSVEGTIKGVEIWRSSWDGEIYSVWGGFSLQKVRQSGASRIPGLASRSVPSYEGKGYSSLVLDLGDIPFEPSLVISLRSASGKKIYGPEFVDEASFVEKGMYRYEEHTGSWKSSFLPSFLKGTPAWAEENALVISQDIRMNEVGEIVIPDEAAEVIERNSFDFRIPCEVTVITKTAALRGFLNSFFVLRRAPGLSSPEKP
;
A
#
# COMPACT_ATOMS: atom_id res chain seq x y z
N MET A 1 -2.80 2.49 76.71
CA MET A 1 -3.12 3.48 75.71
C MET A 1 -3.08 2.80 74.32
N LEU A 2 -4.29 2.56 73.79
CA LEU A 2 -4.53 1.93 72.48
C LEU A 2 -4.27 2.94 71.37
N PHE A 3 -3.56 2.56 70.31
CA PHE A 3 -3.71 3.19 68.99
C PHE A 3 -3.89 2.09 67.95
N SER A 4 -5.11 2.09 67.44
CA SER A 4 -5.58 1.26 66.34
C SER A 4 -5.07 1.83 65.03
N LEU A 5 -4.35 1.04 64.23
CA LEU A 5 -4.01 1.35 62.82
C LEU A 5 -4.96 0.60 61.92
N LEU A 6 -5.91 1.37 61.35
CA LEU A 6 -6.85 0.93 60.32
C LEU A 6 -6.13 0.95 58.97
N GLY A 7 -5.77 -0.21 58.45
CA GLY A 7 -5.17 -0.37 57.14
C GLY A 7 -6.25 -0.28 56.05
N PHE A 8 -6.18 0.75 55.20
CA PHE A 8 -6.99 0.90 53.97
C PHE A 8 -6.41 -0.02 52.88
N LEU A 9 -7.10 -1.11 52.61
CA LEU A 9 -6.83 -1.96 51.45
C LEU A 9 -7.43 -1.28 50.22
N LEU A 10 -6.59 -0.54 49.48
CA LEU A 10 -6.95 -0.05 48.13
C LEU A 10 -6.82 -1.23 47.18
N GLY A 11 -7.95 -1.86 46.87
CA GLY A 11 -8.08 -2.85 45.81
C GLY A 11 -7.85 -2.17 44.46
N GLY A 12 -6.63 -2.24 43.95
CA GLY A 12 -6.35 -1.86 42.57
C GLY A 12 -7.02 -2.83 41.62
N LEU A 13 -8.13 -2.44 41.03
CA LEU A 13 -8.68 -3.09 39.82
C LEU A 13 -7.64 -2.95 38.70
N LEU A 14 -6.84 -4.00 38.52
CA LEU A 14 -6.06 -4.20 37.30
C LEU A 14 -7.04 -4.38 36.13
N PHE A 15 -7.37 -3.27 35.46
CA PHE A 15 -7.91 -3.34 34.11
C PHE A 15 -6.84 -4.01 33.26
N HIS A 16 -6.97 -5.31 33.06
CA HIS A 16 -6.31 -5.98 31.95
C HIS A 16 -6.92 -5.39 30.70
N ALA A 17 -6.24 -4.39 30.11
CA ALA A 17 -6.49 -4.01 28.72
C ALA A 17 -6.28 -5.28 27.90
N LEU A 18 -7.37 -5.84 27.40
CA LEU A 18 -7.32 -6.83 26.33
C LEU A 18 -6.43 -6.24 25.24
N PRO A 19 -5.51 -6.99 24.62
CA PRO A 19 -4.71 -6.49 23.52
C PRO A 19 -5.72 -5.95 22.47
N GLY A 20 -5.83 -4.63 22.40
CA GLY A 20 -6.65 -3.96 21.42
C GLY A 20 -6.08 -4.37 20.07
N TYR A 21 -6.83 -5.16 19.33
CA TYR A 21 -6.63 -5.26 17.90
C TYR A 21 -6.63 -3.83 17.39
N ALA A 22 -5.48 -3.33 16.99
CA ALA A 22 -5.37 -2.05 16.33
C ALA A 22 -6.43 -2.07 15.21
N ALA A 23 -7.35 -1.12 15.24
CA ALA A 23 -8.40 -1.04 14.25
C ALA A 23 -7.68 -0.90 12.89
N GLU A 24 -7.85 -1.91 12.04
CA GLU A 24 -7.25 -1.92 10.72
C GLU A 24 -7.82 -0.75 9.94
N GLU A 25 -6.98 0.25 9.61
CA GLU A 25 -7.43 1.43 8.89
C GLU A 25 -7.77 1.07 7.43
N PRO A 26 -8.95 1.43 6.94
CA PRO A 26 -9.31 1.21 5.54
C PRO A 26 -8.40 2.02 4.59
N GLY A 27 -8.07 1.46 3.44
CA GLY A 27 -7.26 2.12 2.43
C GLY A 27 -6.43 1.17 1.59
N ILE A 28 -5.59 1.76 0.74
CA ILE A 28 -4.58 1.05 -0.05
C ILE A 28 -3.32 0.94 0.82
N ARG A 29 -2.92 -0.29 1.14
CA ARG A 29 -1.76 -0.60 1.96
C ARG A 29 -0.64 -1.14 1.08
N TRP A 30 0.15 -0.25 0.55
CA TRP A 30 1.23 -0.58 -0.39
C TRP A 30 2.29 -1.49 0.21
N ASN A 31 2.67 -1.24 1.47
CA ASN A 31 3.63 -2.06 2.22
C ASN A 31 3.13 -3.47 2.56
N GLU A 32 1.81 -3.67 2.54
CA GLU A 32 1.18 -4.97 2.78
C GLU A 32 0.66 -5.62 1.49
N ASP A 33 0.86 -4.98 0.35
CA ASP A 33 0.35 -5.39 -0.97
C ASP A 33 -1.16 -5.68 -0.98
N ARG A 34 -1.97 -4.87 -0.27
CA ARG A 34 -3.41 -5.13 -0.12
C ARG A 34 -4.28 -3.87 -0.07
N ILE A 35 -5.55 -4.04 -0.39
CA ILE A 35 -6.61 -3.05 -0.18
C ILE A 35 -7.54 -3.56 0.91
N VAL A 36 -7.84 -2.70 1.87
CA VAL A 36 -8.76 -2.98 2.99
C VAL A 36 -9.88 -1.97 2.98
N ALA A 37 -11.11 -2.41 3.17
CA ALA A 37 -12.25 -1.53 3.32
C ALA A 37 -13.14 -1.94 4.50
N LEU A 38 -13.86 -0.95 5.00
CA LEU A 38 -14.94 -1.10 5.96
C LEU A 38 -16.25 -0.79 5.23
N GLY A 39 -17.23 -1.66 5.40
CA GLY A 39 -18.60 -1.40 4.97
C GLY A 39 -19.54 -1.38 6.17
N GLN A 40 -20.47 -0.44 6.19
CA GLN A 40 -21.41 -0.24 7.29
C GLN A 40 -22.83 -0.03 6.79
N ALA A 41 -23.81 -0.52 7.54
CA ALA A 41 -25.20 -0.22 7.28
C ALA A 41 -26.02 -0.23 8.58
N VAL A 42 -26.94 0.72 8.67
CA VAL A 42 -27.90 0.82 9.76
C VAL A 42 -29.06 -0.16 9.53
N ALA A 43 -29.57 -0.73 10.59
CA ALA A 43 -30.78 -1.55 10.54
C ALA A 43 -31.99 -0.73 10.05
N PRO A 44 -32.74 -1.24 9.07
CA PRO A 44 -33.94 -0.52 8.61
C PRO A 44 -35.02 -0.46 9.70
N SER A 45 -35.57 0.73 9.90
CA SER A 45 -36.76 0.90 10.75
C SER A 45 -37.96 0.20 10.10
N GLY A 46 -38.64 -0.61 10.85
CA GLY A 46 -39.82 -1.38 10.35
C GLY A 46 -39.50 -2.77 9.84
N ALA A 47 -38.32 -3.31 10.11
CA ALA A 47 -38.06 -4.73 9.89
C ALA A 47 -39.01 -5.62 10.72
N ALA A 48 -39.46 -6.73 10.14
CA ALA A 48 -40.44 -7.65 10.77
C ALA A 48 -39.95 -8.26 12.09
N SER A 49 -38.64 -8.30 12.32
CA SER A 49 -38.01 -8.78 13.56
C SER A 49 -36.58 -8.26 13.68
N SER A 50 -35.99 -8.36 14.88
CA SER A 50 -34.58 -8.01 15.11
C SER A 50 -33.64 -8.88 14.29
N GLY A 51 -33.96 -10.15 14.05
CA GLY A 51 -33.19 -11.02 13.16
C GLY A 51 -33.25 -10.57 11.70
N SER A 52 -34.43 -10.17 11.23
CA SER A 52 -34.63 -9.60 9.89
C SER A 52 -33.86 -8.29 9.72
N ALA A 53 -33.93 -7.39 10.72
CA ALA A 53 -33.16 -6.12 10.72
C ALA A 53 -31.65 -6.36 10.59
N ARG A 54 -31.11 -7.29 11.39
CA ARG A 54 -29.68 -7.65 11.36
C ARG A 54 -29.25 -8.23 10.01
N LEU A 55 -30.07 -9.09 9.39
CA LEU A 55 -29.77 -9.68 8.08
C LEU A 55 -29.78 -8.63 6.97
N LEU A 56 -30.73 -7.69 7.01
CA LEU A 56 -30.80 -6.59 6.04
C LEU A 56 -29.62 -5.63 6.22
N ALA A 57 -29.28 -5.26 7.45
CA ALA A 57 -28.11 -4.45 7.76
C ALA A 57 -26.81 -5.13 7.28
N ARG A 58 -26.67 -6.45 7.49
CA ARG A 58 -25.52 -7.20 6.97
C ARG A 58 -25.40 -7.10 5.44
N ARG A 59 -26.51 -7.26 4.72
CA ARG A 59 -26.48 -7.11 3.25
C ARG A 59 -26.10 -5.71 2.83
N GLY A 60 -26.65 -4.69 3.48
CA GLY A 60 -26.29 -3.29 3.24
C GLY A 60 -24.80 -3.02 3.50
N ALA A 61 -24.26 -3.53 4.62
CA ALA A 61 -22.84 -3.39 4.95
C ALA A 61 -21.92 -4.06 3.92
N VAL A 62 -22.31 -5.23 3.38
CA VAL A 62 -21.54 -5.88 2.31
C VAL A 62 -21.57 -5.06 1.02
N MET A 63 -22.72 -4.49 0.66
CA MET A 63 -22.82 -3.61 -0.52
C MET A 63 -21.99 -2.32 -0.34
N ASP A 64 -21.99 -1.76 0.86
CA ASP A 64 -21.18 -0.59 1.20
C ASP A 64 -19.68 -0.92 1.15
N LEU A 65 -19.27 -2.08 1.69
CA LEU A 65 -17.90 -2.59 1.55
C LEU A 65 -17.47 -2.68 0.08
N GLN A 66 -18.30 -3.26 -0.78
CA GLN A 66 -18.00 -3.42 -2.20
C GLN A 66 -17.87 -2.07 -2.91
N ARG A 67 -18.71 -1.09 -2.56
CA ARG A 67 -18.62 0.28 -3.09
C ARG A 67 -17.31 0.94 -2.67
N ASN A 68 -16.97 0.87 -1.39
CA ASN A 68 -15.74 1.46 -0.86
C ASN A 68 -14.49 0.81 -1.48
N LEU A 69 -14.51 -0.51 -1.68
CA LEU A 69 -13.44 -1.21 -2.41
C LEU A 69 -13.32 -0.74 -3.85
N LEU A 70 -14.43 -0.51 -4.55
CA LEU A 70 -14.41 0.01 -5.92
C LEU A 70 -13.77 1.40 -5.97
N GLU A 71 -14.11 2.28 -5.04
CA GLU A 71 -13.53 3.63 -4.93
C GLU A 71 -12.01 3.55 -4.67
N TYR A 72 -11.55 2.65 -3.78
CA TYR A 72 -10.13 2.45 -3.56
C TYR A 72 -9.42 1.91 -4.81
N VAL A 73 -9.98 0.92 -5.51
CA VAL A 73 -9.39 0.39 -6.74
C VAL A 73 -9.30 1.47 -7.81
N GLN A 74 -10.34 2.26 -8.01
CA GLN A 74 -10.32 3.38 -8.95
C GLN A 74 -9.21 4.39 -8.63
N GLY A 75 -8.95 4.62 -7.34
CA GLY A 75 -7.89 5.49 -6.85
C GLY A 75 -6.49 4.88 -6.89
N VAL A 76 -6.32 3.56 -7.16
CA VAL A 76 -4.98 2.97 -7.31
C VAL A 76 -4.25 3.62 -8.46
N ARG A 77 -3.10 4.21 -8.19
CA ARG A 77 -2.23 4.76 -9.25
C ARG A 77 -1.62 3.62 -10.04
N VAL A 78 -1.75 3.71 -11.34
CA VAL A 78 -1.04 2.78 -12.24
C VAL A 78 0.36 3.28 -12.49
N ASP A 79 0.51 4.57 -12.78
CA ASP A 79 1.79 5.26 -12.96
C ASP A 79 1.71 6.70 -12.40
N ALA A 80 2.69 7.54 -12.68
CA ALA A 80 2.74 8.92 -12.22
C ALA A 80 1.56 9.81 -12.71
N LYS A 81 0.79 9.40 -13.72
CA LYS A 81 -0.23 10.22 -14.39
C LYS A 81 -1.61 9.57 -14.43
N THR A 82 -1.69 8.25 -14.34
CA THR A 82 -2.90 7.47 -14.55
C THR A 82 -3.28 6.65 -13.33
N THR A 83 -4.59 6.42 -13.17
CA THR A 83 -5.15 5.56 -12.12
C THR A 83 -5.88 4.37 -12.74
N MET A 84 -6.26 3.41 -11.92
CA MET A 84 -7.09 2.29 -12.36
C MET A 84 -8.44 2.74 -12.92
N GLU A 85 -8.98 3.89 -12.50
CA GLU A 85 -10.20 4.46 -13.10
C GLU A 85 -10.03 4.64 -14.62
N ASN A 86 -8.88 5.16 -15.07
CA ASN A 86 -8.57 5.31 -16.49
C ASN A 86 -8.54 3.96 -17.22
N TYR A 87 -7.94 2.94 -16.60
CA TYR A 87 -7.86 1.58 -17.15
C TYR A 87 -9.22 0.89 -17.19
N MET A 88 -10.10 1.15 -16.23
CA MET A 88 -11.47 0.62 -16.18
C MET A 88 -12.40 1.20 -17.27
N ALA A 89 -11.95 2.18 -18.06
CA ALA A 89 -12.61 2.55 -19.30
C ALA A 89 -12.66 1.39 -20.32
N HIS A 90 -11.76 0.42 -20.19
CA HIS A 90 -11.78 -0.82 -20.95
C HIS A 90 -12.66 -1.86 -20.26
N ASP A 91 -13.63 -2.42 -20.98
CA ASP A 91 -14.64 -3.34 -20.44
C ASP A 91 -14.07 -4.59 -19.79
N GLU A 92 -13.00 -5.14 -20.34
CA GLU A 92 -12.33 -6.32 -19.77
C GLU A 92 -11.71 -6.04 -18.42
N VAL A 93 -11.04 -4.88 -18.24
CA VAL A 93 -10.45 -4.46 -16.95
C VAL A 93 -11.57 -4.23 -15.95
N ARG A 94 -12.60 -3.49 -16.34
CA ARG A 94 -13.76 -3.23 -15.49
C ARG A 94 -14.43 -4.52 -15.02
N THR A 95 -14.69 -5.45 -15.92
CA THR A 95 -15.32 -6.74 -15.61
C THR A 95 -14.47 -7.57 -14.64
N SER A 96 -13.14 -7.59 -14.84
CA SER A 96 -12.20 -8.28 -13.96
C SER A 96 -12.19 -7.68 -12.55
N VAL A 97 -12.14 -6.35 -12.45
CA VAL A 97 -12.20 -5.62 -11.17
C VAL A 97 -13.51 -5.88 -10.45
N GLU A 98 -14.65 -5.75 -11.14
CA GLU A 98 -15.97 -6.02 -10.55
C GLU A 98 -16.11 -7.48 -10.08
N GLY A 99 -15.56 -8.43 -10.83
CA GLY A 99 -15.51 -9.84 -10.43
C GLY A 99 -14.72 -10.04 -9.14
N THR A 100 -13.57 -9.38 -9.03
CA THR A 100 -12.73 -9.39 -7.81
C THR A 100 -13.48 -8.80 -6.62
N ILE A 101 -14.15 -7.67 -6.79
CA ILE A 101 -14.91 -7.00 -5.71
C ILE A 101 -16.10 -7.85 -5.26
N LYS A 102 -16.82 -8.49 -6.18
CA LYS A 102 -17.92 -9.41 -5.84
C LYS A 102 -17.44 -10.62 -5.04
N GLY A 103 -16.22 -11.08 -5.29
CA GLY A 103 -15.57 -12.20 -4.59
C GLY A 103 -14.75 -11.77 -3.36
N VAL A 104 -14.98 -10.58 -2.80
CA VAL A 104 -14.19 -10.06 -1.67
C VAL A 104 -14.25 -10.99 -0.46
N GLU A 105 -13.11 -11.19 0.17
CA GLU A 105 -13.00 -11.89 1.43
C GLU A 105 -13.37 -10.97 2.60
N ILE A 106 -14.33 -11.42 3.44
CA ILE A 106 -14.74 -10.73 4.66
C ILE A 106 -14.17 -11.50 5.84
N TRP A 107 -13.22 -10.92 6.57
CA TRP A 107 -12.56 -11.58 7.71
C TRP A 107 -13.07 -11.12 9.08
N ARG A 108 -13.78 -9.99 9.13
CA ARG A 108 -14.35 -9.51 10.39
C ARG A 108 -15.72 -8.88 10.17
N SER A 109 -16.62 -9.10 11.12
CA SER A 109 -17.90 -8.40 11.18
C SER A 109 -18.30 -8.12 12.62
N SER A 110 -19.05 -7.06 12.84
CA SER A 110 -19.64 -6.71 14.14
C SER A 110 -21.07 -6.21 13.98
N TRP A 111 -21.83 -6.35 15.05
CA TRP A 111 -23.19 -5.86 15.18
C TRP A 111 -23.37 -5.28 16.57
N ASP A 112 -23.73 -4.01 16.69
CA ASP A 112 -23.93 -3.31 17.95
C ASP A 112 -25.40 -3.17 18.37
N GLY A 113 -26.32 -3.70 17.58
CA GLY A 113 -27.78 -3.57 17.77
C GLY A 113 -28.45 -2.67 16.75
N GLU A 114 -27.72 -1.77 16.13
CA GLU A 114 -28.19 -0.80 15.15
C GLU A 114 -27.38 -0.82 13.85
N ILE A 115 -26.05 -0.84 13.95
CA ILE A 115 -25.13 -0.81 12.83
C ILE A 115 -24.47 -2.18 12.64
N TYR A 116 -24.50 -2.68 11.42
CA TYR A 116 -23.69 -3.82 11.01
C TYR A 116 -22.43 -3.31 10.30
N SER A 117 -21.27 -3.77 10.76
CA SER A 117 -19.98 -3.42 10.18
C SER A 117 -19.28 -4.67 9.65
N VAL A 118 -18.65 -4.59 8.49
CA VAL A 118 -17.86 -5.65 7.87
C VAL A 118 -16.52 -5.10 7.42
N TRP A 119 -15.44 -5.87 7.62
CA TRP A 119 -14.09 -5.59 7.10
C TRP A 119 -13.75 -6.66 6.10
N GLY A 120 -13.24 -6.22 4.96
CA GLY A 120 -12.85 -7.10 3.88
C GLY A 120 -11.87 -6.42 2.94
N GLY A 121 -11.33 -7.20 2.00
CA GLY A 121 -10.38 -6.69 1.04
C GLY A 121 -9.76 -7.78 0.19
N PHE A 122 -8.70 -7.43 -0.52
CA PHE A 122 -7.93 -8.33 -1.36
C PHE A 122 -6.54 -7.77 -1.65
N SER A 123 -5.66 -8.62 -2.15
CA SER A 123 -4.28 -8.26 -2.51
C SER A 123 -4.27 -7.35 -3.74
N LEU A 124 -3.32 -6.38 -3.79
CA LEU A 124 -3.02 -5.58 -4.98
C LEU A 124 -2.65 -6.44 -6.18
N GLN A 125 -2.20 -7.68 -5.97
CA GLN A 125 -2.00 -8.67 -7.04
C GLN A 125 -3.25 -8.82 -7.92
N LYS A 126 -4.46 -8.82 -7.32
CA LYS A 126 -5.73 -8.90 -8.07
C LYS A 126 -5.94 -7.67 -8.97
N VAL A 127 -5.53 -6.50 -8.51
CA VAL A 127 -5.59 -5.26 -9.29
C VAL A 127 -4.57 -5.31 -10.43
N ARG A 128 -3.33 -5.71 -10.14
CA ARG A 128 -2.29 -5.91 -11.16
C ARG A 128 -2.75 -6.89 -12.24
N GLN A 129 -3.29 -8.03 -11.82
CA GLN A 129 -3.83 -9.04 -12.75
C GLN A 129 -4.93 -8.48 -13.66
N SER A 130 -5.79 -7.60 -13.14
CA SER A 130 -6.86 -6.99 -13.93
C SER A 130 -6.34 -5.98 -14.96
N GLY A 131 -5.23 -5.29 -14.67
CA GLY A 131 -4.70 -4.22 -15.52
C GLY A 131 -3.48 -4.58 -16.35
N ALA A 132 -2.79 -5.70 -16.07
CA ALA A 132 -1.48 -6.04 -16.65
C ALA A 132 -1.47 -6.01 -18.20
N SER A 133 -2.49 -6.57 -18.84
CA SER A 133 -2.61 -6.63 -20.30
C SER A 133 -2.65 -5.25 -20.98
N ARG A 134 -2.91 -4.19 -20.22
CA ARG A 134 -3.01 -2.81 -20.71
C ARG A 134 -1.81 -1.95 -20.35
N ILE A 135 -0.89 -2.45 -19.54
CA ILE A 135 0.35 -1.73 -19.20
C ILE A 135 1.32 -1.84 -20.36
N PRO A 136 1.66 -0.72 -21.06
CA PRO A 136 2.56 -0.76 -22.20
C PRO A 136 3.95 -1.24 -21.78
N GLY A 137 4.52 -2.15 -22.55
CA GLY A 137 5.88 -2.62 -22.34
C GLY A 137 6.02 -3.90 -21.52
N LEU A 138 5.03 -4.30 -20.73
CA LEU A 138 5.05 -5.60 -20.07
C LEU A 138 5.08 -6.72 -21.13
N ALA A 139 5.97 -7.68 -20.94
CA ALA A 139 6.12 -8.81 -21.85
C ALA A 139 6.48 -10.09 -21.10
N SER A 140 6.10 -11.23 -21.66
CA SER A 140 6.59 -12.51 -21.18
C SER A 140 8.09 -12.63 -21.44
N ARG A 141 8.87 -12.83 -20.37
CA ARG A 141 10.33 -12.96 -20.40
C ARG A 141 10.74 -14.17 -19.58
N SER A 142 11.90 -14.70 -19.87
CA SER A 142 12.50 -15.71 -19.01
C SER A 142 13.28 -15.04 -17.90
N VAL A 143 13.02 -15.42 -16.65
CA VAL A 143 13.83 -14.99 -15.50
C VAL A 143 15.25 -15.54 -15.67
N PRO A 144 16.29 -14.69 -15.65
CA PRO A 144 17.67 -15.14 -15.81
C PRO A 144 18.09 -16.00 -14.62
N SER A 145 18.92 -17.01 -14.89
CA SER A 145 19.57 -17.77 -13.83
C SER A 145 20.67 -16.93 -13.19
N TYR A 146 20.72 -16.94 -11.85
CA TYR A 146 21.72 -16.22 -11.08
C TYR A 146 22.64 -17.18 -10.31
N GLU A 147 23.95 -17.07 -10.56
CA GLU A 147 24.96 -17.95 -9.96
C GLU A 147 25.86 -17.24 -8.92
N GLY A 148 25.33 -16.21 -8.27
CA GLY A 148 25.93 -15.69 -7.03
C GLY A 148 27.11 -14.72 -7.19
N LYS A 149 27.35 -14.13 -8.35
CA LYS A 149 28.32 -13.02 -8.52
C LYS A 149 27.62 -11.75 -8.97
N GLY A 150 27.64 -10.73 -8.12
CA GLY A 150 26.98 -9.45 -8.38
C GLY A 150 25.78 -9.24 -7.45
N TYR A 151 24.99 -8.21 -7.76
CA TYR A 151 23.81 -7.88 -6.97
C TYR A 151 22.60 -8.70 -7.41
N SER A 152 21.84 -9.21 -6.44
CA SER A 152 20.61 -9.97 -6.67
C SER A 152 19.35 -9.10 -6.65
N SER A 153 19.44 -7.90 -6.07
CA SER A 153 18.32 -6.96 -5.93
C SER A 153 18.79 -5.50 -5.92
N LEU A 154 17.84 -4.58 -6.09
CA LEU A 154 18.03 -3.13 -6.01
C LEU A 154 17.23 -2.55 -4.86
N VAL A 155 17.85 -1.71 -4.06
CA VAL A 155 17.19 -0.91 -3.03
C VAL A 155 17.35 0.57 -3.35
N LEU A 156 16.23 1.29 -3.48
CA LEU A 156 16.18 2.73 -3.67
C LEU A 156 15.71 3.36 -2.36
N ASP A 157 16.62 3.96 -1.61
CA ASP A 157 16.30 4.70 -0.38
C ASP A 157 16.04 6.17 -0.73
N LEU A 158 14.78 6.51 -0.86
CA LEU A 158 14.32 7.87 -1.20
C LEU A 158 14.36 8.80 0.02
N GLY A 159 14.50 8.28 1.24
CA GLY A 159 14.53 9.10 2.44
C GLY A 159 13.30 9.99 2.57
N ASP A 160 13.53 11.32 2.59
CA ASP A 160 12.49 12.33 2.72
C ASP A 160 11.95 12.84 1.36
N ILE A 161 12.38 12.25 0.24
CA ILE A 161 11.88 12.63 -1.09
C ILE A 161 10.41 12.22 -1.19
N PRO A 162 9.50 13.14 -1.56
CA PRO A 162 8.10 12.82 -1.75
C PRO A 162 7.93 11.76 -2.85
N PHE A 163 7.35 10.63 -2.48
CA PHE A 163 7.08 9.54 -3.40
C PHE A 163 5.65 9.07 -3.23
N GLU A 164 4.94 8.94 -4.31
CA GLU A 164 3.57 8.47 -4.37
C GLU A 164 3.55 7.06 -4.97
N PRO A 165 3.26 6.03 -4.15
CA PRO A 165 3.25 4.66 -4.64
C PRO A 165 2.28 4.45 -5.80
N SER A 166 2.71 3.65 -6.78
CA SER A 166 1.96 3.28 -7.98
C SER A 166 2.27 1.85 -8.40
N LEU A 167 1.47 1.25 -9.26
CA LEU A 167 1.73 -0.12 -9.75
C LEU A 167 2.99 -0.18 -10.61
N VAL A 168 3.27 0.90 -11.35
CA VAL A 168 4.40 1.02 -12.28
C VAL A 168 5.27 2.20 -11.88
N ILE A 169 6.58 1.98 -11.80
CA ILE A 169 7.59 3.03 -11.61
C ILE A 169 8.49 3.12 -12.84
N SER A 170 9.11 4.29 -13.00
CA SER A 170 10.17 4.52 -13.99
C SER A 170 11.43 5.02 -13.30
N LEU A 171 12.57 4.43 -13.65
CA LEU A 171 13.89 4.81 -13.18
C LEU A 171 14.74 5.29 -14.36
N ARG A 172 15.34 6.47 -14.22
CA ARG A 172 16.26 7.04 -15.21
C ARG A 172 17.61 7.35 -14.61
N SER A 173 18.64 7.38 -15.45
CA SER A 173 19.92 7.97 -15.09
C SER A 173 19.86 9.50 -15.16
N ALA A 174 20.83 10.18 -14.54
CA ALA A 174 20.95 11.63 -14.60
C ALA A 174 21.08 12.16 -16.04
N SER A 175 21.70 11.39 -16.93
CA SER A 175 21.79 11.66 -18.38
C SER A 175 20.48 11.40 -19.14
N GLY A 176 19.42 10.91 -18.48
CA GLY A 176 18.10 10.70 -19.07
C GLY A 176 17.86 9.30 -19.67
N LYS A 177 18.83 8.39 -19.57
CA LYS A 177 18.67 7.02 -20.04
C LYS A 177 17.68 6.26 -19.15
N LYS A 178 16.76 5.52 -19.75
CA LYS A 178 15.83 4.68 -19.01
C LYS A 178 16.53 3.42 -18.49
N ILE A 179 16.46 3.19 -17.19
CA ILE A 179 17.15 2.10 -16.49
C ILE A 179 16.17 1.02 -16.03
N TYR A 180 14.95 1.42 -15.61
CA TYR A 180 13.90 0.52 -15.18
C TYR A 180 12.53 1.06 -15.59
N GLY A 181 11.62 0.17 -15.93
CA GLY A 181 10.27 0.46 -16.35
C GLY A 181 9.58 -0.82 -16.80
N PRO A 182 8.30 -0.78 -17.22
CA PRO A 182 7.55 -1.97 -17.61
C PRO A 182 8.24 -2.80 -18.69
N GLU A 183 8.97 -2.18 -19.60
CA GLU A 183 9.68 -2.84 -20.69
C GLU A 183 10.85 -3.74 -20.25
N PHE A 184 11.28 -3.62 -18.99
CA PHE A 184 12.32 -4.46 -18.39
C PHE A 184 11.79 -5.61 -17.55
N VAL A 185 10.46 -5.73 -17.42
CA VAL A 185 9.82 -6.57 -16.42
C VAL A 185 9.23 -7.82 -17.05
N ASP A 186 9.28 -8.93 -16.33
CA ASP A 186 8.48 -10.12 -16.63
C ASP A 186 7.04 -9.93 -16.14
N GLU A 187 6.05 -10.16 -17.03
CA GLU A 187 4.64 -9.98 -16.71
C GLU A 187 4.17 -10.84 -15.53
N ALA A 188 4.62 -12.09 -15.46
CA ALA A 188 4.25 -12.98 -14.37
C ALA A 188 4.78 -12.48 -13.03
N SER A 189 6.05 -12.04 -13.00
CA SER A 189 6.65 -11.44 -11.81
C SER A 189 5.95 -10.13 -11.41
N PHE A 190 5.58 -9.29 -12.39
CA PHE A 190 4.80 -8.07 -12.14
C PHE A 190 3.45 -8.39 -11.48
N VAL A 191 2.72 -9.35 -12.02
CA VAL A 191 1.42 -9.71 -11.45
C VAL A 191 1.58 -10.27 -10.05
N GLU A 192 2.54 -11.15 -9.82
CA GLU A 192 2.75 -11.81 -8.55
C GLU A 192 3.30 -10.86 -7.47
N LYS A 193 4.37 -10.14 -7.76
CA LYS A 193 5.15 -9.35 -6.79
C LYS A 193 4.94 -7.83 -6.91
N GLY A 194 4.49 -7.33 -8.07
CA GLY A 194 4.57 -5.92 -8.44
C GLY A 194 5.94 -5.57 -9.03
N MET A 195 6.11 -4.34 -9.53
CA MET A 195 7.41 -3.88 -10.04
C MET A 195 8.44 -3.69 -8.93
N TYR A 196 7.97 -3.43 -7.72
CA TYR A 196 8.82 -3.18 -6.57
C TYR A 196 8.07 -3.47 -5.28
N ARG A 197 8.82 -3.72 -4.20
CA ARG A 197 8.32 -3.73 -2.83
C ARG A 197 8.39 -2.32 -2.29
N TYR A 198 7.31 -1.85 -1.67
CA TYR A 198 7.26 -0.57 -0.99
C TYR A 198 7.41 -0.77 0.51
N GLU A 199 8.35 -0.02 1.12
CA GLU A 199 8.60 -0.08 2.56
C GLU A 199 8.60 1.33 3.16
N GLU A 200 7.93 1.48 4.30
CA GLU A 200 7.97 2.69 5.10
C GLU A 200 8.89 2.52 6.29
N HIS A 201 9.83 3.44 6.43
CA HIS A 201 10.73 3.44 7.57
C HIS A 201 10.22 4.40 8.65
N THR A 202 9.88 3.85 9.83
CA THR A 202 9.40 4.63 11.00
C THR A 202 10.52 5.10 11.92
N GLY A 203 11.76 4.73 11.66
CA GLY A 203 12.94 5.00 12.49
C GLY A 203 14.01 5.83 11.80
N SER A 204 14.94 6.41 12.59
CA SER A 204 16.13 7.06 12.10
C SER A 204 17.04 6.02 11.42
N TRP A 205 16.79 5.75 10.15
CA TRP A 205 17.75 5.08 9.29
C TRP A 205 18.89 6.07 9.06
N LYS A 206 19.96 5.93 9.81
CA LYS A 206 21.22 6.52 9.38
C LYS A 206 21.70 5.67 8.23
N SER A 207 21.60 6.19 7.01
CA SER A 207 22.31 5.67 5.86
C SER A 207 23.80 5.77 6.23
N SER A 208 24.28 4.77 6.91
CA SER A 208 25.72 4.61 7.06
C SER A 208 26.19 4.12 5.70
N PHE A 209 27.06 4.86 5.09
CA PHE A 209 27.96 4.48 4.03
C PHE A 209 28.85 3.31 4.49
N LEU A 210 28.24 2.20 4.81
CA LEU A 210 28.97 1.01 5.20
C LEU A 210 28.57 -0.07 4.18
N PRO A 211 29.57 -0.71 3.57
CA PRO A 211 29.29 -1.90 2.79
C PRO A 211 28.33 -2.81 3.55
N SER A 212 27.44 -3.47 2.85
CA SER A 212 26.33 -4.29 3.39
C SER A 212 26.71 -5.30 4.48
N PHE A 213 27.99 -5.58 4.69
CA PHE A 213 28.52 -6.46 5.73
C PHE A 213 28.75 -5.78 7.09
N LEU A 214 28.55 -4.47 7.24
CA LEU A 214 28.87 -3.73 8.47
C LEU A 214 27.66 -2.98 9.06
N LYS A 215 26.64 -3.69 9.49
CA LYS A 215 25.56 -3.24 10.39
C LYS A 215 24.31 -2.66 9.73
N GLY A 216 23.25 -3.41 9.84
CA GLY A 216 21.88 -2.90 9.82
C GLY A 216 21.19 -2.95 8.46
N THR A 217 21.61 -3.82 7.55
CA THR A 217 20.70 -4.27 6.48
C THR A 217 19.44 -4.77 7.14
N PRO A 218 18.27 -4.24 6.79
CA PRO A 218 17.02 -4.81 7.26
C PRO A 218 17.02 -6.30 6.97
N ALA A 219 16.38 -7.10 7.82
CA ALA A 219 16.34 -8.56 7.68
C ALA A 219 15.76 -9.05 6.33
N TRP A 220 15.14 -8.14 5.58
CA TRP A 220 14.57 -8.38 4.24
C TRP A 220 15.51 -7.96 3.10
N ALA A 221 16.56 -7.16 3.35
CA ALA A 221 17.55 -6.86 2.32
C ALA A 221 18.48 -8.04 2.19
N GLU A 222 18.50 -8.65 1.03
CA GLU A 222 19.42 -9.75 0.70
C GLU A 222 20.87 -9.31 0.87
N GLU A 223 21.75 -10.24 1.22
CA GLU A 223 23.19 -9.96 1.43
C GLU A 223 23.86 -9.26 0.24
N ASN A 224 23.30 -9.39 -0.96
CA ASN A 224 23.84 -8.87 -2.21
C ASN A 224 22.97 -7.78 -2.85
N ALA A 225 22.27 -6.95 -2.07
CA ALA A 225 21.50 -5.84 -2.60
C ALA A 225 22.38 -4.65 -3.03
N LEU A 226 22.12 -4.09 -4.20
CA LEU A 226 22.64 -2.79 -4.59
C LEU A 226 21.80 -1.69 -3.94
N VAL A 227 22.36 -0.94 -3.01
CA VAL A 227 21.65 0.14 -2.32
C VAL A 227 22.04 1.48 -2.90
N ILE A 228 21.07 2.25 -3.39
CA ILE A 228 21.25 3.63 -3.86
C ILE A 228 20.47 4.54 -2.90
N SER A 229 21.17 5.46 -2.24
CA SER A 229 20.61 6.38 -1.25
C SER A 229 21.06 7.83 -1.40
N GLN A 230 21.96 8.10 -2.35
CA GLN A 230 22.51 9.45 -2.57
C GLN A 230 22.20 9.94 -3.98
N ASP A 231 22.03 11.25 -4.09
CA ASP A 231 21.78 11.95 -5.34
C ASP A 231 20.56 11.41 -6.13
N ILE A 232 19.64 10.76 -5.40
CA ILE A 232 18.34 10.39 -5.96
C ILE A 232 17.46 11.62 -5.97
N ARG A 233 16.64 11.75 -7.00
CA ARG A 233 15.62 12.80 -7.10
C ARG A 233 14.39 12.30 -7.88
N MET A 234 13.28 13.00 -7.72
CA MET A 234 12.13 12.87 -8.61
C MET A 234 12.20 13.96 -9.68
N ASN A 235 11.91 13.60 -10.93
CA ASN A 235 11.73 14.60 -11.97
C ASN A 235 10.27 15.11 -12.00
N GLU A 236 10.00 16.12 -12.83
CA GLU A 236 8.68 16.77 -12.95
C GLU A 236 7.55 15.82 -13.42
N VAL A 237 7.91 14.71 -14.06
CA VAL A 237 6.95 13.72 -14.53
C VAL A 237 6.77 12.53 -13.58
N GLY A 238 7.40 12.59 -12.39
CA GLY A 238 7.27 11.56 -11.34
C GLY A 238 8.14 10.32 -11.56
N GLU A 239 9.21 10.40 -12.35
CA GLU A 239 10.17 9.31 -12.50
C GLU A 239 11.32 9.49 -11.49
N ILE A 240 11.83 8.38 -10.97
CA ILE A 240 12.98 8.35 -10.08
C ILE A 240 14.24 8.54 -10.95
N VAL A 241 15.11 9.46 -10.55
CA VAL A 241 16.38 9.74 -11.24
C VAL A 241 17.53 9.39 -10.31
N ILE A 242 18.48 8.57 -10.81
CA ILE A 242 19.68 8.13 -10.10
C ILE A 242 20.94 8.65 -10.79
N PRO A 243 22.10 8.69 -10.09
CA PRO A 243 23.38 9.01 -10.72
C PRO A 243 23.73 8.08 -11.89
N ASP A 244 24.46 8.60 -12.87
CA ASP A 244 24.87 7.81 -14.04
C ASP A 244 25.79 6.64 -13.64
N GLU A 245 26.64 6.82 -12.63
CA GLU A 245 27.52 5.79 -12.09
C GLU A 245 26.71 4.61 -11.52
N ALA A 246 25.62 4.89 -10.79
CA ALA A 246 24.72 3.86 -10.26
C ALA A 246 24.00 3.14 -11.40
N ALA A 247 23.58 3.86 -12.43
CA ALA A 247 22.96 3.30 -13.63
C ALA A 247 23.91 2.33 -14.36
N GLU A 248 25.20 2.71 -14.49
CA GLU A 248 26.21 1.83 -15.09
C GLU A 248 26.41 0.53 -14.28
N VAL A 249 26.38 0.61 -12.95
CA VAL A 249 26.49 -0.58 -12.09
C VAL A 249 25.31 -1.52 -12.33
N ILE A 250 24.10 -0.99 -12.42
CA ILE A 250 22.90 -1.79 -12.72
C ILE A 250 23.04 -2.50 -14.07
N GLU A 251 23.47 -1.79 -15.10
CA GLU A 251 23.58 -2.34 -16.45
C GLU A 251 24.68 -3.39 -16.62
N ARG A 252 25.77 -3.24 -15.88
CA ARG A 252 26.89 -4.20 -15.89
C ARG A 252 26.72 -5.37 -14.93
N ASN A 253 25.64 -5.37 -14.14
CA ASN A 253 25.40 -6.44 -13.18
C ASN A 253 25.20 -7.79 -13.90
N SER A 254 25.75 -8.85 -13.34
CA SER A 254 25.69 -10.20 -13.93
C SER A 254 24.29 -10.81 -13.90
N PHE A 255 23.44 -10.35 -13.00
CA PHE A 255 22.04 -10.77 -12.87
C PHE A 255 21.12 -9.57 -13.15
N ASP A 256 20.20 -9.73 -14.09
CA ASP A 256 19.21 -8.68 -14.36
C ASP A 256 18.01 -8.82 -13.39
N PHE A 257 18.15 -8.26 -12.17
CA PHE A 257 17.14 -8.26 -11.14
C PHE A 257 15.87 -7.45 -11.51
N ARG A 258 15.91 -6.71 -12.62
CA ARG A 258 14.75 -5.95 -13.13
C ARG A 258 13.68 -6.90 -13.67
N ILE A 259 14.09 -7.96 -14.35
CA ILE A 259 13.15 -8.94 -14.95
C ILE A 259 12.27 -9.58 -13.89
N PRO A 260 12.80 -10.17 -12.79
CA PRO A 260 11.99 -10.75 -11.72
C PRO A 260 11.45 -9.72 -10.71
N CYS A 261 11.56 -8.43 -10.99
CA CYS A 261 11.08 -7.35 -10.12
C CYS A 261 11.70 -7.34 -8.70
N GLU A 262 12.99 -7.70 -8.59
CA GLU A 262 13.69 -7.66 -7.30
C GLU A 262 14.18 -6.24 -6.98
N VAL A 263 13.21 -5.33 -6.80
CA VAL A 263 13.41 -3.91 -6.50
C VAL A 263 12.62 -3.53 -5.25
N THR A 264 13.24 -2.74 -4.37
CA THR A 264 12.59 -2.20 -3.17
C THR A 264 12.74 -0.68 -3.15
N VAL A 265 11.65 0.03 -2.88
CA VAL A 265 11.63 1.47 -2.67
C VAL A 265 11.33 1.75 -1.21
N ILE A 266 12.20 2.51 -0.56
CA ILE A 266 12.06 2.89 0.85
C ILE A 266 11.79 4.38 0.94
N THR A 267 10.81 4.77 1.78
CA THR A 267 10.52 6.16 2.12
C THR A 267 10.42 6.33 3.63
N LYS A 268 10.53 7.57 4.12
CA LYS A 268 10.22 7.87 5.51
C LYS A 268 8.73 8.17 5.69
N THR A 269 8.13 7.60 6.72
CA THR A 269 6.69 7.72 7.04
C THR A 269 6.20 9.17 7.13
N ALA A 270 7.06 10.11 7.52
CA ALA A 270 6.67 11.52 7.66
C ALA A 270 6.31 12.20 6.33
N ALA A 271 6.98 11.84 5.23
CA ALA A 271 6.73 12.41 3.91
C ALA A 271 5.36 11.96 3.37
N LEU A 272 5.00 10.70 3.58
CA LEU A 272 3.74 10.13 3.12
C LEU A 272 2.54 10.71 3.89
N ARG A 273 2.64 10.89 5.22
CA ARG A 273 1.56 11.49 6.03
C ARG A 273 1.24 12.92 5.63
N GLY A 274 2.24 13.72 5.30
CA GLY A 274 2.05 15.08 4.80
C GLY A 274 1.29 15.09 3.49
N PHE A 275 1.59 14.17 2.60
CA PHE A 275 0.96 14.03 1.30
C PHE A 275 -0.49 13.54 1.40
N LEU A 276 -0.76 12.49 2.17
CA LEU A 276 -2.12 11.96 2.37
C LEU A 276 -3.03 13.01 3.03
N ASN A 277 -2.53 13.78 4.00
CA ASN A 277 -3.28 14.86 4.62
C ASN A 277 -3.63 15.97 3.62
N SER A 278 -2.78 16.26 2.65
CA SER A 278 -3.09 17.24 1.60
C SER A 278 -4.20 16.77 0.66
N PHE A 279 -4.27 15.46 0.40
CA PHE A 279 -5.33 14.87 -0.44
C PHE A 279 -6.70 14.86 0.25
N PHE A 280 -6.74 14.57 1.55
CA PHE A 280 -7.99 14.61 2.33
C PHE A 280 -8.53 16.02 2.53
N VAL A 281 -7.67 17.05 2.60
CA VAL A 281 -8.08 18.45 2.70
C VAL A 281 -8.72 18.95 1.40
N LEU A 282 -8.28 18.47 0.25
CA LEU A 282 -8.84 18.84 -1.06
C LEU A 282 -10.22 18.22 -1.35
N ARG A 283 -10.63 17.15 -0.66
CA ARG A 283 -11.95 16.51 -0.81
C ARG A 283 -13.03 17.05 0.13
N ARG A 284 -12.75 18.00 1.02
CA ARG A 284 -13.82 18.73 1.70
C ARG A 284 -14.42 19.73 0.71
N ALA A 285 -15.51 19.31 0.07
CA ALA A 285 -16.31 20.16 -0.82
C ALA A 285 -16.67 21.50 -0.14
N PRO A 286 -16.58 22.62 -0.85
CA PRO A 286 -17.14 23.88 -0.39
C PRO A 286 -18.66 23.79 -0.50
N GLY A 287 -19.39 23.93 0.61
CA GLY A 287 -20.82 24.14 0.56
C GLY A 287 -21.63 23.40 1.62
N LEU A 288 -21.41 23.72 2.89
CA LEU A 288 -22.47 23.66 3.89
C LEU A 288 -22.29 24.90 4.81
N SER A 289 -22.95 25.96 4.44
CA SER A 289 -23.19 27.11 5.28
C SER A 289 -23.91 26.67 6.55
N SER A 290 -23.34 26.99 7.70
CA SER A 290 -23.98 26.79 9.00
C SER A 290 -25.32 27.56 9.02
N PRO A 291 -26.40 26.97 9.57
CA PRO A 291 -27.61 27.76 9.81
C PRO A 291 -27.32 28.76 10.93
N GLU A 292 -27.56 30.02 10.64
CA GLU A 292 -27.68 31.08 11.66
C GLU A 292 -28.71 30.67 12.70
N LYS A 293 -28.33 30.77 13.96
CA LYS A 293 -29.27 30.68 15.09
C LYS A 293 -30.01 32.01 15.23
N PRO A 294 -31.32 31.95 15.56
CA PRO A 294 -32.12 33.12 15.88
C PRO A 294 -31.72 33.77 17.22
#